data_f111e966295fa347627af55ac67a99f5
#
_entry.id   f111e966295fa347627af55ac67a99f5
#
_cell.length_a   1.000
_cell.length_b   1.000
_cell.length_c   1.000
_cell.angle_alpha   90.00
_cell.angle_beta   90.00
_cell.angle_gamma   90.00
#
_symmetry.space_group_name_H-M   'P 1'
#
loop_
_entity.id
_entity.type
_entity.pdbx_description
1 polymer ?
#
loop_
_entity_poly.entity_id
_entity_poly.type
_entity_poly.pdbx_seq_one_letter_code
_entity_poly.pdbx_strand_id
1 'polypeptide(L)'
;MQIEIKTAKLRDYEVIRAINEMSVPHVSTITADELRTLAPQCFYFAVAWADGECAGFLMAMRPGEEYDSPHYQWFSQHYEDFVYVDRIAVAPQYKGFGIGRALYADLERAAKSSTSNLTCEVNLVPPNPDSMAFHARLGFAEVGQLESEGGKKRVSLMVKVLRGEQIRPQGLKPASLDRTTRR
;
A
#
# COMPACT_ATOMS: atom_id res chain seq x y z
N MET A 1 -20.73 0.10 -14.55
CA MET A 1 -19.28 0.37 -14.52
C MET A 1 -18.55 -0.96 -14.56
N GLN A 2 -17.82 -1.20 -15.63
CA GLN A 2 -16.97 -2.38 -15.77
C GLN A 2 -15.56 -2.02 -15.31
N ILE A 3 -14.99 -2.80 -14.37
CA ILE A 3 -13.63 -2.61 -13.85
C ILE A 3 -12.74 -3.69 -14.48
N GLU A 4 -11.65 -3.26 -15.11
CA GLU A 4 -10.60 -4.14 -15.65
C GLU A 4 -9.27 -3.81 -15.00
N ILE A 5 -8.56 -4.84 -14.52
CA ILE A 5 -7.19 -4.68 -13.98
C ILE A 5 -6.20 -5.16 -15.04
N LYS A 6 -5.25 -4.31 -15.38
CA LYS A 6 -4.22 -4.60 -16.40
C LYS A 6 -2.84 -4.25 -15.86
N THR A 7 -1.82 -5.02 -16.22
CA THR A 7 -0.43 -4.66 -15.96
C THR A 7 -0.14 -3.29 -16.55
N ALA A 8 0.45 -2.40 -15.73
CA ALA A 8 0.85 -1.07 -16.16
C ALA A 8 1.90 -1.13 -17.28
N LYS A 9 1.79 -0.25 -18.25
CA LYS A 9 2.72 -0.11 -19.38
C LYS A 9 3.27 1.30 -19.41
N LEU A 10 4.39 1.48 -20.08
CA LEU A 10 5.06 2.78 -20.20
C LEU A 10 4.10 3.91 -20.66
N ARG A 11 3.17 3.59 -21.56
CA ARG A 11 2.14 4.54 -22.04
C ARG A 11 1.17 5.01 -20.95
N ASP A 12 1.06 4.27 -19.84
CA ASP A 12 0.12 4.56 -18.75
C ASP A 12 0.77 5.46 -17.68
N TYR A 13 2.09 5.70 -17.74
CA TYR A 13 2.84 6.38 -16.66
C TYR A 13 2.40 7.82 -16.43
N GLU A 14 2.02 8.54 -17.48
CA GLU A 14 1.56 9.93 -17.32
C GLU A 14 0.24 9.99 -16.55
N VAL A 15 -0.72 9.11 -16.86
CA VAL A 15 -1.99 9.09 -16.13
C VAL A 15 -1.81 8.52 -14.71
N ILE A 16 -0.91 7.55 -14.51
CA ILE A 16 -0.54 7.03 -13.18
C ILE A 16 0.02 8.17 -12.34
N ARG A 17 0.96 8.94 -12.87
CA ARG A 17 1.55 10.09 -12.20
C ARG A 17 0.51 11.15 -11.85
N ALA A 18 -0.39 11.46 -12.76
CA ALA A 18 -1.48 12.41 -12.50
C ALA A 18 -2.38 11.94 -11.34
N ILE A 19 -2.72 10.65 -11.27
CA ILE A 19 -3.51 10.07 -10.16
C ILE A 19 -2.71 10.08 -8.85
N ASN A 20 -1.41 9.81 -8.92
CA ASN A 20 -0.52 9.88 -7.76
C ASN A 20 -0.52 11.29 -7.14
N GLU A 21 -0.35 12.33 -7.97
CA GLU A 21 -0.32 13.73 -7.51
C GLU A 21 -1.64 14.14 -6.83
N MET A 22 -2.79 13.64 -7.31
CA MET A 22 -4.10 13.87 -6.65
C MET A 22 -4.19 13.24 -5.26
N SER A 23 -3.27 12.35 -4.90
CA SER A 23 -3.24 11.62 -3.63
C SER A 23 -2.18 12.16 -2.64
N VAL A 24 -1.39 13.15 -3.03
CA VAL A 24 -0.45 13.85 -2.15
C VAL A 24 -1.25 14.65 -1.10
N PRO A 25 -0.84 14.68 0.19
CA PRO A 25 0.40 14.18 0.77
C PRO A 25 0.33 12.74 1.30
N HIS A 26 -0.73 11.99 1.04
CA HIS A 26 -0.89 10.63 1.57
C HIS A 26 0.02 9.60 0.89
N VAL A 27 0.41 9.88 -0.35
CA VAL A 27 1.54 9.24 -1.04
C VAL A 27 2.57 10.32 -1.36
N SER A 28 3.84 9.96 -1.49
CA SER A 28 4.87 10.86 -1.97
C SER A 28 4.67 11.19 -3.45
N THR A 29 5.11 12.37 -3.87
CA THR A 29 5.24 12.70 -5.31
C THR A 29 6.11 11.66 -6.00
N ILE A 30 5.91 11.47 -7.30
CA ILE A 30 6.74 10.62 -8.12
C ILE A 30 6.95 11.25 -9.51
N THR A 31 8.18 11.38 -9.92
CA THR A 31 8.54 11.86 -11.26
C THR A 31 8.41 10.73 -12.29
N ALA A 32 8.38 11.10 -13.57
CA ALA A 32 8.35 10.11 -14.65
C ALA A 32 9.63 9.23 -14.66
N ASP A 33 10.76 9.78 -14.28
CA ASP A 33 12.04 9.04 -14.25
C ASP A 33 12.11 8.09 -13.04
N GLU A 34 11.64 8.52 -11.87
CA GLU A 34 11.49 7.63 -10.71
C GLU A 34 10.53 6.48 -11.01
N LEU A 35 9.42 6.75 -11.67
CA LEU A 35 8.47 5.71 -12.07
C LEU A 35 9.10 4.71 -13.04
N ARG A 36 9.91 5.17 -14.01
CA ARG A 36 10.67 4.28 -14.92
C ARG A 36 11.69 3.43 -14.18
N THR A 37 12.33 3.97 -13.16
CA THR A 37 13.33 3.27 -12.33
C THR A 37 12.68 2.25 -11.40
N LEU A 38 11.52 2.58 -10.80
CA LEU A 38 10.83 1.71 -9.86
C LEU A 38 10.04 0.59 -10.53
N ALA A 39 9.44 0.85 -11.69
CA ALA A 39 8.58 -0.11 -12.35
C ALA A 39 9.23 -1.49 -12.62
N PRO A 40 10.50 -1.60 -13.03
CA PRO A 40 11.20 -2.87 -13.18
C PRO A 40 11.41 -3.65 -11.88
N GLN A 41 11.44 -2.97 -10.73
CA GLN A 41 11.61 -3.56 -9.40
C GLN A 41 10.28 -4.04 -8.81
N CYS A 42 9.15 -3.69 -9.43
CA CYS A 42 7.85 -4.10 -8.95
C CYS A 42 7.57 -5.58 -9.25
N PHE A 43 7.25 -6.33 -8.20
CA PHE A 43 6.61 -7.64 -8.35
C PHE A 43 5.23 -7.53 -9.00
N TYR A 44 4.51 -6.45 -8.66
CA TYR A 44 3.18 -6.17 -9.16
C TYR A 44 3.05 -4.68 -9.45
N PHE A 45 2.68 -4.35 -10.67
CA PHE A 45 2.35 -2.99 -11.05
C PHE A 45 1.17 -3.02 -12.02
N ALA A 46 0.02 -2.57 -11.55
CA ALA A 46 -1.23 -2.64 -12.30
C ALA A 46 -2.04 -1.35 -12.25
N VAL A 47 -2.83 -1.17 -13.27
CA VAL A 47 -3.78 -0.07 -13.47
C VAL A 47 -5.20 -0.64 -13.49
N ALA A 48 -6.10 0.03 -12.78
CA ALA A 48 -7.53 -0.22 -12.87
C ALA A 48 -8.16 0.71 -13.91
N TRP A 49 -8.86 0.14 -14.85
CA TRP A 49 -9.64 0.85 -15.86
C TRP A 49 -11.12 0.71 -15.53
N ALA A 50 -11.86 1.82 -15.53
CA ALA A 50 -13.30 1.87 -15.33
C ALA A 50 -13.94 2.47 -16.58
N ASP A 51 -14.76 1.67 -17.29
CA ASP A 51 -15.42 2.07 -18.55
C ASP A 51 -14.44 2.72 -19.57
N GLY A 52 -13.18 2.23 -19.59
CA GLY A 52 -12.14 2.68 -20.52
C GLY A 52 -11.26 3.84 -20.02
N GLU A 53 -11.55 4.41 -18.85
CA GLU A 53 -10.75 5.45 -18.22
C GLU A 53 -9.87 4.90 -17.08
N CYS A 54 -8.69 5.48 -16.89
CA CYS A 54 -7.81 5.10 -15.80
C CYS A 54 -8.38 5.59 -14.47
N ALA A 55 -8.76 4.64 -13.60
CA ALA A 55 -9.43 4.90 -12.34
C ALA A 55 -8.49 4.81 -11.11
N GLY A 56 -7.35 4.15 -11.24
CA GLY A 56 -6.39 3.98 -10.14
C GLY A 56 -5.26 3.03 -10.51
N PHE A 57 -4.29 2.89 -9.61
CA PHE A 57 -3.17 1.99 -9.78
C PHE A 57 -2.67 1.45 -8.44
N LEU A 58 -1.87 0.39 -8.49
CA LEU A 58 -1.18 -0.20 -7.35
C LEU A 58 0.22 -0.67 -7.76
N MET A 59 1.23 -0.31 -6.93
CA MET A 59 2.60 -0.78 -7.06
C MET A 59 2.97 -1.59 -5.81
N ALA A 60 3.59 -2.75 -6.01
CA ALA A 60 4.07 -3.58 -4.90
C ALA A 60 5.39 -4.27 -5.25
N MET A 61 6.23 -4.47 -4.23
CA MET A 61 7.59 -5.00 -4.31
C MET A 61 7.76 -6.25 -3.45
N ARG A 62 8.74 -7.08 -3.79
CA ARG A 62 9.20 -8.19 -2.95
C ARG A 62 10.35 -7.76 -2.04
N PRO A 63 10.71 -8.57 -1.01
CA PRO A 63 11.96 -8.37 -0.30
C PRO A 63 13.16 -8.54 -1.23
N GLY A 64 14.23 -7.80 -0.95
CA GLY A 64 15.50 -7.88 -1.69
C GLY A 64 15.68 -6.85 -2.80
N GLU A 65 14.71 -5.98 -3.02
CA GLU A 65 14.85 -4.87 -3.97
C GLU A 65 15.69 -3.72 -3.39
N GLU A 66 16.45 -3.04 -4.25
CA GLU A 66 17.20 -1.83 -3.88
C GLU A 66 16.27 -0.62 -3.81
N TYR A 67 15.47 -0.56 -2.73
CA TYR A 67 14.48 0.48 -2.52
C TYR A 67 14.72 1.23 -1.22
N ASP A 68 15.00 2.53 -1.31
CA ASP A 68 15.35 3.41 -0.19
C ASP A 68 14.09 4.01 0.48
N SER A 69 13.16 3.14 0.87
CA SER A 69 12.01 3.51 1.69
C SER A 69 12.24 3.02 3.12
N PRO A 70 12.18 3.89 4.14
CA PRO A 70 12.33 3.46 5.53
C PRO A 70 11.26 2.45 5.95
N HIS A 71 10.07 2.52 5.36
CA HIS A 71 8.96 1.61 5.62
C HIS A 71 9.25 0.23 5.01
N TYR A 72 9.68 0.18 3.75
CA TYR A 72 10.09 -1.06 3.10
C TYR A 72 11.27 -1.72 3.83
N GLN A 73 12.29 -0.95 4.23
CA GLN A 73 13.43 -1.45 4.98
C GLN A 73 13.02 -2.00 6.35
N TRP A 74 12.06 -1.34 7.02
CA TRP A 74 11.52 -1.86 8.27
C TRP A 74 10.89 -3.25 8.07
N PHE A 75 10.04 -3.43 7.04
CA PHE A 75 9.47 -4.74 6.74
C PHE A 75 10.53 -5.77 6.37
N SER A 76 11.55 -5.40 5.60
CA SER A 76 12.68 -6.27 5.23
C SER A 76 13.51 -6.76 6.43
N GLN A 77 13.54 -5.99 7.51
CA GLN A 77 14.23 -6.37 8.75
C GLN A 77 13.38 -7.28 9.66
N HIS A 78 12.06 -7.28 9.51
CA HIS A 78 11.14 -7.96 10.43
C HIS A 78 10.38 -9.14 9.79
N TYR A 79 10.38 -9.25 8.47
CA TYR A 79 9.68 -10.29 7.72
C TYR A 79 10.55 -10.83 6.60
N GLU A 80 10.69 -12.14 6.53
CA GLU A 80 11.43 -12.81 5.45
C GLU A 80 10.57 -12.95 4.18
N ASP A 81 9.25 -13.09 4.35
CA ASP A 81 8.28 -13.37 3.29
C ASP A 81 7.13 -12.36 3.32
N PHE A 82 7.16 -11.43 2.38
CA PHE A 82 6.11 -10.41 2.22
C PHE A 82 6.05 -9.88 0.78
N VAL A 83 4.93 -9.25 0.45
CA VAL A 83 4.83 -8.30 -0.67
C VAL A 83 4.42 -6.95 -0.09
N TYR A 84 5.26 -5.97 -0.28
CA TYR A 84 5.08 -4.60 0.20
C TYR A 84 4.34 -3.76 -0.84
N VAL A 85 3.19 -3.23 -0.47
CA VAL A 85 2.44 -2.26 -1.27
C VAL A 85 3.04 -0.89 -1.01
N ASP A 86 3.84 -0.42 -1.97
CA ASP A 86 4.47 0.91 -1.91
C ASP A 86 3.44 2.02 -2.05
N ARG A 87 2.53 1.88 -2.99
CA ARG A 87 1.45 2.83 -3.18
C ARG A 87 0.22 2.24 -3.85
N ILE A 88 -0.92 2.72 -3.43
CA ILE A 88 -2.20 2.56 -4.09
C ILE A 88 -2.88 3.92 -4.16
N ALA A 89 -3.35 4.31 -5.33
CA ALA A 89 -4.12 5.53 -5.51
C ALA A 89 -5.32 5.30 -6.42
N VAL A 90 -6.43 5.94 -6.07
CA VAL A 90 -7.68 5.93 -6.83
C VAL A 90 -8.06 7.37 -7.13
N ALA A 91 -8.32 7.65 -8.40
CA ALA A 91 -8.74 8.98 -8.83
C ALA A 91 -10.03 9.41 -8.10
N PRO A 92 -10.13 10.68 -7.67
CA PRO A 92 -11.19 11.15 -6.78
C PRO A 92 -12.60 10.80 -7.25
N GLN A 93 -12.87 10.90 -8.55
CA GLN A 93 -14.17 10.60 -9.16
C GLN A 93 -14.55 9.11 -9.11
N TYR A 94 -13.58 8.22 -8.86
CA TYR A 94 -13.79 6.77 -8.76
C TYR A 94 -13.71 6.24 -7.32
N LYS A 95 -13.57 7.12 -6.32
CA LYS A 95 -13.61 6.71 -4.91
C LYS A 95 -14.99 6.17 -4.54
N GLY A 96 -15.02 5.11 -3.74
CA GLY A 96 -16.28 4.44 -3.34
C GLY A 96 -16.81 3.40 -4.32
N PHE A 97 -16.31 3.35 -5.56
CA PHE A 97 -16.77 2.40 -6.59
C PHE A 97 -16.04 1.03 -6.58
N GLY A 98 -15.26 0.75 -5.56
CA GLY A 98 -14.61 -0.56 -5.40
C GLY A 98 -13.28 -0.73 -6.13
N ILE A 99 -12.73 0.30 -6.77
CA ILE A 99 -11.45 0.25 -7.52
C ILE A 99 -10.30 -0.26 -6.66
N GLY A 100 -10.10 0.32 -5.47
CA GLY A 100 -9.04 -0.11 -4.56
C GLY A 100 -9.18 -1.58 -4.13
N ARG A 101 -10.41 -2.03 -3.87
CA ARG A 101 -10.69 -3.43 -3.54
C ARG A 101 -10.39 -4.37 -4.73
N ALA A 102 -10.70 -3.96 -5.96
CA ALA A 102 -10.41 -4.74 -7.15
C ALA A 102 -8.90 -4.89 -7.38
N LEU A 103 -8.11 -3.80 -7.19
CA LEU A 103 -6.65 -3.82 -7.27
C LEU A 103 -6.05 -4.76 -6.22
N TYR A 104 -6.49 -4.69 -4.96
CA TYR A 104 -6.02 -5.60 -3.91
C TYR A 104 -6.41 -7.05 -4.18
N ALA A 105 -7.62 -7.33 -4.64
CA ALA A 105 -8.05 -8.68 -4.96
C ALA A 105 -7.21 -9.31 -6.09
N ASP A 106 -6.79 -8.50 -7.07
CA ASP A 106 -5.91 -8.94 -8.14
C ASP A 106 -4.48 -9.18 -7.64
N LEU A 107 -3.93 -8.25 -6.82
CA LEU A 107 -2.64 -8.44 -6.15
C LEU A 107 -2.62 -9.71 -5.28
N GLU A 108 -3.65 -9.94 -4.46
CA GLU A 108 -3.76 -11.13 -3.62
C GLU A 108 -3.73 -12.42 -4.44
N ARG A 109 -4.43 -12.45 -5.58
CA ARG A 109 -4.42 -13.59 -6.50
C ARG A 109 -3.03 -13.82 -7.08
N ALA A 110 -2.33 -12.76 -7.50
CA ALA A 110 -0.97 -12.83 -8.03
C ALA A 110 0.05 -13.26 -6.95
N ALA A 111 -0.13 -12.83 -5.70
CA ALA A 111 0.79 -13.07 -4.59
C ALA A 111 0.54 -14.41 -3.88
N LYS A 112 -0.66 -15.00 -3.98
CA LYS A 112 -1.13 -16.14 -3.17
C LYS A 112 -0.19 -17.35 -3.16
N SER A 113 0.50 -17.62 -4.24
CA SER A 113 1.44 -18.77 -4.33
C SER A 113 2.86 -18.43 -3.88
N SER A 114 3.19 -17.15 -3.71
CA SER A 114 4.55 -16.66 -3.58
C SER A 114 4.85 -15.92 -2.29
N THR A 115 3.83 -15.57 -1.49
CA THR A 115 4.03 -14.95 -0.18
C THR A 115 2.91 -15.31 0.79
N SER A 116 3.24 -15.21 2.09
CA SER A 116 2.27 -15.37 3.19
C SER A 116 1.70 -14.02 3.65
N ASN A 117 2.36 -12.91 3.35
CA ASN A 117 2.01 -11.61 3.90
C ASN A 117 1.93 -10.51 2.81
N LEU A 118 0.91 -9.67 2.90
CA LEU A 118 0.92 -8.33 2.29
C LEU A 118 1.21 -7.31 3.38
N THR A 119 2.06 -6.34 3.06
CA THR A 119 2.44 -5.26 3.97
C THR A 119 2.21 -3.90 3.31
N CYS A 120 1.91 -2.91 4.10
CA CYS A 120 1.82 -1.52 3.66
C CYS A 120 2.00 -0.58 4.86
N GLU A 121 2.11 0.72 4.59
CA GLU A 121 1.94 1.73 5.63
C GLU A 121 0.80 2.68 5.30
N VAL A 122 0.24 3.28 6.35
CA VAL A 122 -0.80 4.30 6.23
C VAL A 122 -0.47 5.45 7.17
N ASN A 123 -0.56 6.68 6.66
CA ASN A 123 -0.26 7.89 7.43
C ASN A 123 -1.19 8.06 8.64
N LEU A 124 -0.57 8.26 9.81
CA LEU A 124 -1.19 8.71 11.06
C LEU A 124 -0.97 10.21 11.27
N VAL A 125 0.17 10.73 10.81
CA VAL A 125 0.50 12.15 10.77
C VAL A 125 1.14 12.46 9.41
N PRO A 126 0.53 13.31 8.58
CA PRO A 126 -0.85 13.79 8.67
C PRO A 126 -1.87 12.64 8.59
N PRO A 127 -3.06 12.79 9.22
CA PRO A 127 -3.99 11.66 9.34
C PRO A 127 -4.62 11.27 7.99
N ASN A 128 -4.76 9.96 7.76
CA ASN A 128 -5.48 9.38 6.63
C ASN A 128 -6.52 8.33 7.11
N PRO A 129 -7.60 8.77 7.79
CA PRO A 129 -8.58 7.87 8.40
C PRO A 129 -9.31 6.99 7.37
N ASP A 130 -9.53 7.50 6.16
CA ASP A 130 -10.20 6.76 5.09
C ASP A 130 -9.35 5.56 4.65
N SER A 131 -8.04 5.76 4.49
CA SER A 131 -7.10 4.68 4.15
C SER A 131 -6.96 3.68 5.30
N MET A 132 -6.88 4.14 6.55
CA MET A 132 -6.87 3.26 7.73
C MET A 132 -8.11 2.35 7.75
N ALA A 133 -9.30 2.93 7.62
CA ALA A 133 -10.55 2.19 7.60
C ALA A 133 -10.65 1.24 6.38
N PHE A 134 -10.13 1.66 5.23
CA PHE A 134 -10.11 0.84 4.02
C PHE A 134 -9.23 -0.40 4.22
N HIS A 135 -8.00 -0.24 4.68
CA HIS A 135 -7.07 -1.35 4.90
C HIS A 135 -7.55 -2.30 6.02
N ALA A 136 -8.12 -1.75 7.11
CA ALA A 136 -8.73 -2.57 8.16
C ALA A 136 -9.86 -3.45 7.62
N ARG A 137 -10.73 -2.92 6.74
CA ARG A 137 -11.80 -3.71 6.08
C ARG A 137 -11.26 -4.78 5.12
N LEU A 138 -10.06 -4.61 4.58
CA LEU A 138 -9.38 -5.63 3.78
C LEU A 138 -8.67 -6.69 4.62
N GLY A 139 -8.67 -6.56 5.95
CA GLY A 139 -8.05 -7.50 6.87
C GLY A 139 -6.59 -7.19 7.23
N PHE A 140 -6.12 -5.98 6.95
CA PHE A 140 -4.84 -5.51 7.46
C PHE A 140 -4.96 -5.14 8.93
N ALA A 141 -3.93 -5.49 9.71
CA ALA A 141 -3.79 -5.13 11.12
C ALA A 141 -2.48 -4.36 11.34
N GLU A 142 -2.50 -3.36 12.23
CA GLU A 142 -1.29 -2.65 12.64
C GLU A 142 -0.36 -3.59 13.40
N VAL A 143 0.92 -3.58 13.01
CA VAL A 143 1.99 -4.34 13.64
C VAL A 143 3.06 -3.45 14.26
N GLY A 144 3.04 -2.16 13.99
CA GLY A 144 3.95 -1.17 14.53
C GLY A 144 3.68 0.22 13.97
N GLN A 145 4.43 1.18 14.46
CA GLN A 145 4.42 2.56 13.95
C GLN A 145 5.86 3.01 13.69
N LEU A 146 6.04 3.84 12.69
CA LEU A 146 7.32 4.45 12.38
C LEU A 146 7.17 5.96 12.27
N GLU A 147 8.06 6.68 12.97
CA GLU A 147 8.17 8.13 12.83
C GLU A 147 9.34 8.48 11.92
N SER A 148 9.17 9.51 11.12
CA SER A 148 10.18 10.06 10.24
C SER A 148 10.10 11.59 10.21
N GLU A 149 11.08 12.23 9.56
CA GLU A 149 11.14 13.68 9.38
C GLU A 149 11.07 14.46 10.71
N GLY A 150 11.73 13.94 11.76
CA GLY A 150 11.74 14.58 13.08
C GLY A 150 10.35 14.65 13.74
N GLY A 151 9.51 13.62 13.53
CA GLY A 151 8.16 13.52 14.10
C GLY A 151 7.07 14.21 13.26
N LYS A 152 7.41 14.84 12.14
CA LYS A 152 6.43 15.47 11.23
C LYS A 152 5.61 14.44 10.47
N LYS A 153 6.16 13.25 10.27
CA LYS A 153 5.48 12.13 9.63
C LYS A 153 5.47 10.93 10.57
N ARG A 154 4.32 10.31 10.73
CA ARG A 154 4.16 9.03 11.42
C ARG A 154 3.21 8.16 10.63
N VAL A 155 3.56 6.87 10.50
CA VAL A 155 2.75 5.89 9.79
C VAL A 155 2.41 4.70 10.69
N SER A 156 1.27 4.08 10.42
CA SER A 156 0.92 2.74 10.88
C SER A 156 1.50 1.73 9.89
N LEU A 157 2.32 0.81 10.37
CA LEU A 157 2.83 -0.31 9.60
C LEU A 157 1.83 -1.45 9.72
N MET A 158 1.31 -1.92 8.59
CA MET A 158 0.18 -2.84 8.57
C MET A 158 0.50 -4.13 7.81
N VAL A 159 -0.03 -5.24 8.28
CA VAL A 159 0.13 -6.57 7.67
C VAL A 159 -1.22 -7.24 7.48
N LYS A 160 -1.42 -7.83 6.31
CA LYS A 160 -2.48 -8.79 6.02
C LYS A 160 -1.88 -10.16 5.77
N VAL A 161 -2.30 -11.15 6.54
CA VAL A 161 -1.89 -12.55 6.35
C VAL A 161 -2.74 -13.17 5.26
N LEU A 162 -2.09 -13.74 4.24
CA LEU A 162 -2.73 -14.48 3.15
C LEU A 162 -2.78 -15.98 3.43
N ARG A 163 -1.75 -16.49 4.15
CA ARG A 163 -1.60 -17.91 4.52
C ARG A 163 -0.88 -18.04 5.87
N GLY A 164 -1.31 -18.98 6.70
CA GLY A 164 -0.70 -19.22 8.01
C GLY A 164 -1.24 -18.31 9.11
N GLU A 165 -0.50 -18.20 10.20
CA GLU A 165 -0.80 -17.33 11.34
C GLU A 165 -0.03 -16.02 11.23
N GLN A 166 -0.60 -14.97 11.79
CA GLN A 166 0.06 -13.67 11.86
C GLN A 166 1.27 -13.74 12.81
N ILE A 167 2.47 -13.73 12.25
CA ILE A 167 3.70 -13.60 13.02
C ILE A 167 3.84 -12.13 13.39
N ARG A 168 3.72 -11.82 14.69
CA ARG A 168 4.05 -10.47 15.19
C ARG A 168 5.57 -10.37 15.30
N PRO A 169 6.16 -9.25 14.83
CA PRO A 169 7.58 -9.01 15.01
C PRO A 169 7.96 -9.09 16.50
N GLN A 170 9.05 -9.77 16.81
CA GLN A 170 9.55 -9.84 18.18
C GLN A 170 9.99 -8.45 18.64
N GLY A 171 9.57 -8.03 19.83
CA GLY A 171 10.03 -6.79 20.48
C GLY A 171 9.09 -5.58 20.37
N LEU A 172 7.98 -5.66 19.66
CA LEU A 172 6.99 -4.58 19.65
C LEU A 172 6.00 -4.73 20.82
N LYS A 173 5.96 -3.71 21.70
CA LYS A 173 4.90 -3.61 22.72
C LYS A 173 3.56 -3.47 22.01
N PRO A 174 2.49 -4.17 22.46
CA PRO A 174 1.15 -3.94 21.92
C PRO A 174 0.77 -2.47 22.09
N ALA A 175 0.19 -1.86 21.07
CA ALA A 175 -0.44 -0.55 21.20
C ALA A 175 -1.42 -0.64 22.38
N SER A 176 -1.25 0.23 23.38
CA SER A 176 -2.16 0.31 24.54
C SER A 176 -3.53 0.68 24.00
N LEU A 177 -4.47 -0.28 23.99
CA LEU A 177 -5.88 0.00 23.87
C LEU A 177 -6.27 0.83 25.10
N ASP A 178 -6.32 2.14 24.94
CA ASP A 178 -6.86 3.03 25.95
C ASP A 178 -8.37 2.72 26.11
N ARG A 179 -8.66 1.87 27.10
CA ARG A 179 -10.02 1.56 27.54
C ARG A 179 -10.49 2.63 28.54
N THR A 180 -10.50 3.87 28.14
CA THR A 180 -11.07 4.92 28.97
C THR A 180 -12.15 5.66 28.20
N THR A 181 -13.34 5.09 28.19
CA THR A 181 -14.61 5.85 28.28
C THR A 181 -15.78 4.90 28.50
N ARG A 182 -16.00 4.55 29.76
CA ARG A 182 -17.36 4.26 30.27
C ARG A 182 -17.43 4.82 31.68
N ARG A 183 -17.97 6.00 31.78
CA ARG A 183 -18.92 6.41 32.85
C ARG A 183 -19.76 7.55 32.33
#